data_1b86d05e7580f2b770b2173f21cf0e9d
#
_entry.id   1b86d05e7580f2b770b2173f21cf0e9d
#
_cell.length_a   1.000
_cell.length_b   1.000
_cell.length_c   1.000
_cell.angle_alpha   90.00
_cell.angle_beta   90.00
_cell.angle_gamma   90.00
#
_symmetry.space_group_name_H-M   'P 1'
#
loop_
_entity.id
_entity.type
_entity.pdbx_description
1 polymer ?
#
loop_
_entity_poly.entity_id
_entity_poly.type
_entity_poly.pdbx_seq_one_letter_code
_entity_poly.pdbx_strand_id
1 'polypeptide(L)'
;NEEATFTSGRDIPYLQSAQTSEFTGNQIFGFDFLEDIGINITITPHIARRSATGDGKRTIGLDITQVTASNFLEFTSFDAPLVEDSSISTYIDAQDGQQIVIGGLKKQKRQEVEEKVPILGDLPLIGSFFKRTEDVTQDTEVVVVITPHIVDINDSVDRARLETLQRDRFGSEEEGVLDPVPAD
;
A
#
# COMPACT_ATOMS: atom_id res chain seq x y z
N ASN A 1 -25.06 -7.72 -0.50
CA ASN A 1 -24.07 -8.19 -1.48
C ASN A 1 -23.77 -7.04 -2.44
N GLU A 2 -22.94 -6.12 -2.03
CA GLU A 2 -22.51 -4.98 -2.85
C GLU A 2 -20.99 -4.98 -2.85
N GLU A 3 -20.40 -4.76 -4.03
CA GLU A 3 -18.97 -4.65 -4.18
C GLU A 3 -18.49 -3.33 -3.57
N ALA A 4 -17.43 -3.41 -2.81
CA ALA A 4 -16.76 -2.27 -2.22
C ALA A 4 -15.32 -2.22 -2.68
N THR A 5 -14.89 -1.06 -3.18
CA THR A 5 -13.51 -0.79 -3.57
C THR A 5 -12.91 0.25 -2.64
N PHE A 6 -11.72 -0.02 -2.16
CA PHE A 6 -10.90 0.90 -1.38
C PHE A 6 -9.57 1.11 -2.10
N THR A 7 -9.24 2.36 -2.40
CA THR A 7 -7.97 2.74 -3.01
C THR A 7 -7.26 3.72 -2.08
N SER A 8 -6.00 3.44 -1.80
CA SER A 8 -5.09 4.33 -1.07
C SER A 8 -3.76 4.34 -1.78
N GLY A 9 -3.49 5.39 -2.52
CA GLY A 9 -2.33 5.51 -3.38
C GLY A 9 -1.88 6.94 -3.54
N ARG A 10 -0.89 7.10 -4.40
CA ARG A 10 -0.38 8.38 -4.88
C ARG A 10 -0.13 8.30 -6.36
N ASP A 11 -0.23 9.44 -7.02
CA ASP A 11 0.06 9.56 -8.44
C ASP A 11 1.53 9.94 -8.62
N ILE A 12 2.19 9.31 -9.58
CA ILE A 12 3.58 9.56 -9.89
C ILE A 12 3.66 10.16 -11.28
N PRO A 13 4.05 11.43 -11.42
CA PRO A 13 4.23 12.06 -12.72
C PRO A 13 5.46 11.48 -13.41
N TYR A 14 5.34 11.25 -14.71
CA TYR A 14 6.47 10.88 -15.56
C TYR A 14 6.43 11.63 -16.90
N LEU A 15 7.60 11.77 -17.53
CA LEU A 15 7.72 12.44 -18.78
C LEU A 15 7.22 11.53 -19.92
N GLN A 16 6.10 11.91 -20.55
CA GLN A 16 5.54 11.15 -21.66
C GLN A 16 6.16 11.56 -23.00
N SER A 17 6.39 12.86 -23.20
CA SER A 17 6.94 13.38 -24.45
C SER A 17 7.75 14.66 -24.24
N ALA A 18 8.79 14.80 -25.02
CA ALA A 18 9.53 16.06 -25.17
C ALA A 18 9.51 16.44 -26.64
N GLN A 19 8.86 17.55 -26.97
CA GLN A 19 8.79 18.07 -28.36
C GLN A 19 9.49 19.42 -28.41
N THR A 20 10.30 19.61 -29.45
CA THR A 20 10.91 20.91 -29.72
C THR A 20 10.02 21.64 -30.72
N SER A 21 9.55 22.84 -30.36
CA SER A 21 8.78 23.69 -31.27
C SER A 21 9.69 24.15 -32.39
N GLU A 22 9.35 23.81 -33.63
CA GLU A 22 10.12 24.24 -34.83
C GLU A 22 10.10 25.76 -35.02
N PHE A 23 9.09 26.45 -34.46
CA PHE A 23 8.94 27.90 -34.62
C PHE A 23 9.71 28.72 -33.59
N THR A 24 9.86 28.21 -32.37
CA THR A 24 10.44 28.98 -31.24
C THR A 24 11.71 28.36 -30.69
N GLY A 25 12.04 27.13 -31.08
CA GLY A 25 13.14 26.37 -30.50
C GLY A 25 12.91 25.95 -29.02
N ASN A 26 11.76 26.25 -28.46
CA ASN A 26 11.44 25.91 -27.11
C ASN A 26 11.04 24.42 -26.97
N GLN A 27 11.51 23.78 -25.93
CA GLN A 27 11.07 22.43 -25.59
C GLN A 27 9.75 22.49 -24.84
N ILE A 28 8.79 21.68 -25.31
CA ILE A 28 7.50 21.45 -24.66
C ILE A 28 7.54 20.05 -24.06
N PHE A 29 7.33 19.97 -22.75
CA PHE A 29 7.30 18.72 -22.02
C PHE A 29 5.86 18.32 -21.76
N GLY A 30 5.49 17.09 -22.17
CA GLY A 30 4.22 16.45 -21.81
C GLY A 30 4.45 15.52 -20.63
N PHE A 31 3.68 15.72 -19.57
CA PHE A 31 3.67 14.81 -18.42
C PHE A 31 2.41 13.96 -18.43
N ASP A 32 2.55 12.73 -17.99
CA ASP A 32 1.45 11.83 -17.68
C ASP A 32 1.61 11.33 -16.26
N PHE A 33 0.57 10.70 -15.69
CA PHE A 33 0.57 10.23 -14.32
C PHE A 33 0.34 8.73 -14.29
N LEU A 34 1.15 8.05 -13.51
CA LEU A 34 0.86 6.69 -13.09
C LEU A 34 0.01 6.78 -11.84
N GLU A 35 -1.28 6.51 -12.00
CA GLU A 35 -2.28 6.70 -10.97
C GLU A 35 -2.32 5.51 -9.99
N ASP A 36 -2.81 5.75 -8.77
CA ASP A 36 -3.12 4.73 -7.76
C ASP A 36 -1.96 3.82 -7.35
N ILE A 37 -0.74 4.35 -7.31
CA ILE A 37 0.40 3.60 -6.78
C ILE A 37 0.29 3.48 -5.27
N GLY A 38 -0.12 2.29 -4.82
CA GLY A 38 -0.39 2.03 -3.41
C GLY A 38 -1.17 0.74 -3.20
N ILE A 39 -2.22 0.80 -2.41
CA ILE A 39 -3.05 -0.36 -2.08
C ILE A 39 -4.43 -0.16 -2.70
N ASN A 40 -4.86 -1.15 -3.48
CA ASN A 40 -6.20 -1.24 -4.05
C ASN A 40 -6.84 -2.55 -3.61
N ILE A 41 -8.03 -2.48 -3.01
CA ILE A 41 -8.76 -3.62 -2.48
C ILE A 41 -10.18 -3.59 -3.02
N THR A 42 -10.62 -4.68 -3.67
CA THR A 42 -11.99 -4.87 -4.13
C THR A 42 -12.56 -6.14 -3.50
N ILE A 43 -13.62 -5.97 -2.70
CA ILE A 43 -14.25 -7.04 -1.93
C ILE A 43 -15.76 -7.01 -2.11
N THR A 44 -16.36 -8.18 -2.33
CA THR A 44 -17.79 -8.39 -2.30
C THR A 44 -18.18 -9.27 -1.11
N PRO A 45 -18.78 -8.73 -0.04
CA PRO A 45 -19.22 -9.51 1.10
C PRO A 45 -20.56 -10.20 0.83
N HIS A 46 -20.66 -11.47 1.26
CA HIS A 46 -21.87 -12.26 1.23
C HIS A 46 -22.22 -12.73 2.64
N ILE A 47 -23.30 -12.20 3.23
CA ILE A 47 -23.75 -12.63 4.55
C ILE A 47 -24.57 -13.90 4.38
N ALA A 48 -24.05 -15.03 4.85
CA ALA A 48 -24.80 -16.27 4.90
C ALA A 48 -25.86 -16.20 6.02
N ARG A 49 -27.04 -16.79 5.73
CA ARG A 49 -28.04 -16.99 6.79
C ARG A 49 -27.42 -17.89 7.87
N ARG A 50 -27.76 -17.58 9.13
CA ARG A 50 -27.34 -18.25 10.35
C ARG A 50 -26.96 -19.71 10.13
N SER A 51 -25.77 -20.10 10.58
CA SER A 51 -25.31 -21.46 10.52
C SER A 51 -26.31 -22.43 11.14
N ALA A 52 -26.61 -23.54 10.45
CA ALA A 52 -27.46 -24.60 10.98
C ALA A 52 -26.84 -25.35 12.19
N THR A 53 -25.58 -25.05 12.52
CA THR A 53 -24.79 -25.73 13.55
C THR A 53 -25.08 -25.27 15.00
N GLY A 54 -26.02 -24.32 15.20
CA GLY A 54 -26.56 -24.01 16.53
C GLY A 54 -25.68 -23.12 17.42
N ASP A 55 -24.49 -22.68 17.00
CA ASP A 55 -23.59 -21.81 17.77
C ASP A 55 -23.97 -20.31 17.69
N GLY A 56 -25.00 -20.00 16.92
CA GLY A 56 -25.53 -18.65 16.78
C GLY A 56 -24.64 -17.68 15.99
N LYS A 57 -23.47 -18.09 15.56
CA LYS A 57 -22.52 -17.26 14.81
C LYS A 57 -22.93 -17.17 13.34
N ARG A 58 -22.82 -15.99 12.78
CA ARG A 58 -23.04 -15.77 11.35
C ARG A 58 -21.72 -15.95 10.58
N THR A 59 -21.81 -16.56 9.42
CA THR A 59 -20.68 -16.70 8.50
C THR A 59 -20.79 -15.64 7.42
N ILE A 60 -19.66 -15.03 7.09
CA ILE A 60 -19.53 -14.03 6.06
C ILE A 60 -18.61 -14.62 5.00
N GLY A 61 -19.15 -14.82 3.79
CA GLY A 61 -18.34 -15.11 2.62
C GLY A 61 -17.74 -13.79 2.10
N LEU A 62 -16.48 -13.77 1.86
CA LEU A 62 -15.76 -12.64 1.27
C LEU A 62 -15.21 -13.07 -0.08
N ASP A 63 -15.78 -12.52 -1.14
CA ASP A 63 -15.21 -12.63 -2.47
C ASP A 63 -14.23 -11.48 -2.67
N ILE A 64 -12.96 -11.77 -2.59
CA ILE A 64 -11.86 -10.83 -2.74
C ILE A 64 -11.44 -10.91 -4.19
N THR A 65 -12.04 -10.06 -5.01
CA THR A 65 -11.79 -10.02 -6.45
C THR A 65 -10.35 -9.58 -6.71
N GLN A 66 -9.87 -8.59 -5.95
CA GLN A 66 -8.53 -8.07 -6.12
C GLN A 66 -8.03 -7.40 -4.83
N VAL A 67 -6.84 -7.76 -4.41
CA VAL A 67 -6.00 -6.97 -3.50
C VAL A 67 -4.69 -6.73 -4.22
N THR A 68 -4.40 -5.49 -4.56
CA THR A 68 -3.16 -5.12 -5.24
C THR A 68 -2.38 -4.16 -4.36
N ALA A 69 -1.11 -4.46 -4.18
CA ALA A 69 -0.14 -3.56 -3.57
C ALA A 69 0.90 -3.19 -4.62
N SER A 70 0.89 -1.93 -5.04
CA SER A 70 1.81 -1.37 -6.03
C SER A 70 2.86 -0.53 -5.34
N ASN A 71 4.12 -0.74 -5.68
CA ASN A 71 5.23 0.02 -5.14
C ASN A 71 6.09 0.58 -6.27
N PHE A 72 6.28 1.90 -6.24
CA PHE A 72 7.20 2.56 -7.15
C PHE A 72 8.64 2.27 -6.70
N LEU A 73 9.47 1.80 -7.63
CA LEU A 73 10.87 1.50 -7.37
C LEU A 73 11.77 2.66 -7.81
N GLU A 74 11.79 2.96 -9.10
CA GLU A 74 12.67 3.97 -9.68
C GLU A 74 12.22 4.37 -11.08
N PHE A 75 12.83 5.39 -11.64
CA PHE A 75 12.73 5.65 -13.09
C PHE A 75 13.83 4.90 -13.83
N THR A 76 13.46 4.32 -14.96
CA THR A 76 14.41 3.68 -15.87
C THR A 76 15.28 4.73 -16.56
N SER A 77 16.31 4.27 -17.28
CA SER A 77 17.19 5.17 -18.09
C SER A 77 16.43 5.94 -19.19
N PHE A 78 15.18 5.58 -19.45
CA PHE A 78 14.31 6.23 -20.45
C PHE A 78 13.20 7.05 -19.80
N ASP A 79 13.35 7.44 -18.52
CA ASP A 79 12.38 8.18 -17.73
C ASP A 79 11.01 7.47 -17.60
N ALA A 80 10.96 6.15 -17.84
CA ALA A 80 9.77 5.35 -17.60
C ALA A 80 9.73 4.86 -16.16
N PRO A 81 8.58 4.97 -15.46
CA PRO A 81 8.46 4.51 -14.09
C PRO A 81 8.50 2.98 -14.03
N LEU A 82 9.29 2.44 -13.10
CA LEU A 82 9.31 1.02 -12.77
C LEU A 82 8.49 0.78 -11.52
N VAL A 83 7.45 -0.05 -11.66
CA VAL A 83 6.52 -0.39 -10.59
C VAL A 83 6.55 -1.90 -10.33
N GLU A 84 6.50 -2.27 -9.09
CA GLU A 84 6.35 -3.66 -8.65
C GLU A 84 4.95 -3.86 -8.08
N ASP A 85 4.17 -4.75 -8.69
CA ASP A 85 2.81 -5.07 -8.27
C ASP A 85 2.75 -6.45 -7.63
N SER A 86 2.01 -6.54 -6.52
CA SER A 86 1.66 -7.78 -5.87
C SER A 86 0.15 -7.87 -5.78
N SER A 87 -0.47 -8.91 -6.35
CA SER A 87 -1.91 -9.07 -6.35
C SER A 87 -2.34 -10.42 -5.80
N ILE A 88 -3.47 -10.43 -5.09
CA ILE A 88 -4.12 -11.61 -4.54
C ILE A 88 -5.59 -11.56 -4.91
N SER A 89 -6.15 -12.70 -5.35
CA SER A 89 -7.58 -12.91 -5.57
C SER A 89 -7.97 -14.22 -4.91
N THR A 90 -9.02 -14.23 -4.09
CA THR A 90 -9.44 -15.42 -3.36
C THR A 90 -10.85 -15.29 -2.82
N TYR A 91 -11.48 -16.43 -2.53
CA TYR A 91 -12.74 -16.49 -1.79
C TYR A 91 -12.51 -17.14 -0.43
N ILE A 92 -13.04 -16.55 0.63
CA ILE A 92 -12.90 -17.04 2.00
C ILE A 92 -14.22 -16.92 2.77
N ASP A 93 -14.45 -17.89 3.65
CA ASP A 93 -15.52 -17.82 4.63
C ASP A 93 -14.96 -17.52 6.02
N ALA A 94 -15.51 -16.52 6.67
CA ALA A 94 -15.12 -16.05 7.99
C ALA A 94 -16.31 -16.04 8.96
N GLN A 95 -16.05 -16.23 10.24
CA GLN A 95 -17.01 -15.91 11.26
C GLN A 95 -16.95 -14.42 11.60
N ASP A 96 -18.04 -13.87 12.10
CA ASP A 96 -18.08 -12.49 12.57
C ASP A 96 -17.01 -12.24 13.64
N GLY A 97 -16.14 -11.24 13.39
CA GLY A 97 -15.01 -10.89 14.24
C GLY A 97 -13.80 -11.83 14.15
N GLN A 98 -13.83 -12.82 13.28
CA GLN A 98 -12.70 -13.73 13.08
C GLN A 98 -11.62 -13.08 12.20
N GLN A 99 -10.41 -13.04 12.72
CA GLN A 99 -9.24 -12.61 11.96
C GLN A 99 -8.75 -13.74 11.04
N ILE A 100 -8.59 -13.44 9.77
CA ILE A 100 -8.11 -14.39 8.75
C ILE A 100 -6.93 -13.79 8.00
N VAL A 101 -5.89 -14.58 7.82
CA VAL A 101 -4.76 -14.28 6.94
C VAL A 101 -5.09 -14.76 5.55
N ILE A 102 -5.15 -13.83 4.58
CA ILE A 102 -5.47 -14.15 3.19
C ILE A 102 -4.22 -14.64 2.47
N GLY A 103 -3.09 -14.01 2.75
CA GLY A 103 -1.84 -14.34 2.10
C GLY A 103 -0.73 -13.39 2.53
N GLY A 104 0.43 -13.61 1.96
CA GLY A 104 1.59 -12.77 2.23
C GLY A 104 2.67 -12.94 1.19
N LEU A 105 3.56 -11.97 1.13
CA LEU A 105 4.75 -11.98 0.30
C LEU A 105 5.97 -11.81 1.19
N LYS A 106 6.93 -12.72 1.02
CA LYS A 106 8.27 -12.57 1.59
C LYS A 106 9.28 -12.35 0.48
N LYS A 107 9.98 -11.23 0.54
CA LYS A 107 11.02 -10.86 -0.40
C LYS A 107 12.32 -10.67 0.34
N GLN A 108 13.37 -11.33 -0.12
CA GLN A 108 14.72 -11.19 0.39
C GLN A 108 15.61 -10.60 -0.70
N LYS A 109 16.22 -9.46 -0.40
CA LYS A 109 17.24 -8.83 -1.25
C LYS A 109 18.57 -8.91 -0.55
N ARG A 110 19.54 -9.58 -1.18
CA ARG A 110 20.92 -9.60 -0.74
C ARG A 110 21.74 -8.70 -1.65
N GLN A 111 22.46 -7.79 -1.05
CA GLN A 111 23.34 -6.86 -1.75
C GLN A 111 24.71 -6.90 -1.12
N GLU A 112 25.71 -7.21 -1.92
CA GLU A 112 27.12 -7.11 -1.54
C GLU A 112 27.59 -5.69 -1.89
N VAL A 113 28.04 -4.96 -0.89
CA VAL A 113 28.62 -3.62 -1.04
C VAL A 113 30.12 -3.74 -0.81
N GLU A 114 30.91 -3.48 -1.85
CA GLU A 114 32.37 -3.46 -1.76
C GLU A 114 32.85 -2.00 -1.78
N GLU A 115 33.39 -1.57 -0.66
CA GLU A 115 34.10 -0.30 -0.55
C GLU A 115 35.61 -0.55 -0.64
N LYS A 116 36.26 0.00 -1.65
CA LYS A 116 37.72 -0.13 -1.83
C LYS A 116 38.37 1.21 -2.07
N VAL A 117 39.62 1.32 -1.58
CA VAL A 117 40.44 2.47 -1.93
C VAL A 117 40.95 2.26 -3.36
N PRO A 118 40.70 3.22 -4.29
CA PRO A 118 41.15 3.10 -5.68
C PRO A 118 42.63 2.84 -5.74
N ILE A 119 43.08 1.94 -6.65
CA ILE A 119 44.46 1.51 -6.88
C ILE A 119 44.97 0.58 -5.80
N LEU A 120 44.86 0.91 -4.50
CA LEU A 120 45.38 0.11 -3.39
C LEU A 120 44.57 -1.16 -3.15
N GLY A 121 43.26 -1.10 -3.34
CA GLY A 121 42.34 -2.25 -3.20
C GLY A 121 42.54 -3.32 -4.27
N ASP A 122 43.12 -2.99 -5.41
CA ASP A 122 43.34 -3.91 -6.54
C ASP A 122 44.70 -4.57 -6.55
N LEU A 123 45.56 -4.28 -5.55
CA LEU A 123 46.89 -4.86 -5.46
C LEU A 123 46.86 -6.32 -4.98
N PRO A 124 47.55 -7.22 -5.66
CA PRO A 124 47.71 -8.60 -5.20
C PRO A 124 48.44 -8.64 -3.85
N LEU A 125 47.99 -9.50 -2.94
CA LEU A 125 48.51 -9.74 -1.59
C LEU A 125 48.15 -8.72 -0.53
N ILE A 126 48.06 -7.42 -0.84
CA ILE A 126 47.78 -6.36 0.15
C ILE A 126 46.41 -5.69 -0.05
N GLY A 127 45.75 -5.91 -1.20
CA GLY A 127 44.45 -5.28 -1.52
C GLY A 127 43.34 -5.59 -0.50
N SER A 128 43.40 -6.75 0.16
CA SER A 128 42.40 -7.12 1.21
C SER A 128 42.44 -6.20 2.43
N PHE A 129 43.51 -5.50 2.72
CA PHE A 129 43.62 -4.51 3.79
C PHE A 129 42.98 -3.16 3.42
N PHE A 130 42.76 -2.92 2.11
CA PHE A 130 42.24 -1.67 1.56
C PHE A 130 40.86 -1.83 0.93
N LYS A 131 40.20 -2.95 1.20
CA LYS A 131 38.82 -3.19 0.79
C LYS A 131 37.98 -3.68 1.97
N ARG A 132 36.73 -3.21 2.03
CA ARG A 132 35.72 -3.68 2.95
C ARG A 132 34.57 -4.22 2.14
N THR A 133 34.21 -5.45 2.39
CA THR A 133 33.02 -6.08 1.81
C THR A 133 31.97 -6.19 2.90
N GLU A 134 30.79 -5.69 2.64
CA GLU A 134 29.64 -5.76 3.54
C GLU A 134 28.48 -6.43 2.82
N ASP A 135 27.99 -7.54 3.38
CA ASP A 135 26.81 -8.24 2.93
C ASP A 135 25.57 -7.64 3.62
N VAL A 136 24.77 -6.91 2.89
CA VAL A 136 23.50 -6.37 3.38
C VAL A 136 22.37 -7.26 2.91
N THR A 137 21.62 -7.83 3.85
CA THR A 137 20.41 -8.58 3.58
C THR A 137 19.21 -7.77 4.04
N GLN A 138 18.30 -7.49 3.11
CA GLN A 138 17.04 -6.82 3.38
C GLN A 138 15.90 -7.81 3.20
N ASP A 139 15.18 -8.08 4.28
CA ASP A 139 13.97 -8.90 4.27
C ASP A 139 12.74 -7.98 4.34
N THR A 140 11.83 -8.17 3.41
CA THR A 140 10.54 -7.48 3.38
C THR A 140 9.44 -8.52 3.44
N GLU A 141 8.54 -8.37 4.40
CA GLU A 141 7.37 -9.24 4.55
C GLU A 141 6.10 -8.38 4.52
N VAL A 142 5.15 -8.77 3.68
CA VAL A 142 3.82 -8.18 3.61
C VAL A 142 2.81 -9.27 3.91
N VAL A 143 1.93 -9.02 4.87
CA VAL A 143 0.85 -9.96 5.23
C VAL A 143 -0.47 -9.23 5.12
N VAL A 144 -1.42 -9.82 4.40
CA VAL A 144 -2.79 -9.30 4.27
C VAL A 144 -3.69 -10.05 5.23
N VAL A 145 -4.28 -9.28 6.15
CA VAL A 145 -5.16 -9.80 7.20
C VAL A 145 -6.48 -9.07 7.15
N ILE A 146 -7.60 -9.81 7.19
CA ILE A 146 -8.95 -9.26 7.21
C ILE A 146 -9.69 -9.74 8.45
N THR A 147 -10.45 -8.84 9.07
CA THR A 147 -11.36 -9.14 10.17
C THR A 147 -12.74 -8.57 9.83
N PRO A 148 -13.66 -9.37 9.29
CA PRO A 148 -15.00 -8.91 8.95
C PRO A 148 -15.88 -8.77 10.19
N HIS A 149 -16.71 -7.74 10.20
CA HIS A 149 -17.72 -7.53 11.23
C HIS A 149 -19.09 -7.29 10.60
N ILE A 150 -20.10 -7.97 11.11
CA ILE A 150 -21.50 -7.71 10.76
C ILE A 150 -22.00 -6.58 11.65
N VAL A 151 -22.37 -5.46 11.04
CA VAL A 151 -22.94 -4.32 11.75
C VAL A 151 -24.46 -4.35 11.55
N ASP A 152 -25.22 -4.39 12.64
CA ASP A 152 -26.68 -4.24 12.62
C ASP A 152 -27.02 -2.80 13.01
N ILE A 153 -27.51 -2.03 12.04
CA ILE A 153 -27.85 -0.61 12.24
C ILE A 153 -28.94 -0.41 13.31
N ASN A 154 -29.72 -1.44 13.61
CA ASN A 154 -30.76 -1.39 14.62
C ASN A 154 -30.26 -1.71 16.04
N ASP A 155 -29.03 -2.23 16.18
CA ASP A 155 -28.41 -2.49 17.47
C ASP A 155 -27.75 -1.21 18.02
N SER A 156 -28.08 -0.87 19.26
CA SER A 156 -27.52 0.32 19.93
C SER A 156 -26.01 0.20 20.20
N VAL A 157 -25.51 -1.02 20.39
CA VAL A 157 -24.09 -1.29 20.65
C VAL A 157 -23.28 -1.09 19.37
N ASP A 158 -23.81 -1.56 18.24
CA ASP A 158 -23.16 -1.40 16.94
C ASP A 158 -23.15 0.06 16.48
N ARG A 159 -24.19 0.83 16.79
CA ARG A 159 -24.22 2.28 16.55
C ARG A 159 -23.13 3.01 17.32
N ALA A 160 -23.00 2.73 18.61
CA ALA A 160 -21.96 3.34 19.45
C ALA A 160 -20.55 3.01 18.95
N ARG A 161 -20.35 1.79 18.44
CA ARG A 161 -19.07 1.36 17.85
C ARG A 161 -18.75 2.09 16.55
N LEU A 162 -19.75 2.26 15.67
CA LEU A 162 -19.60 3.05 14.45
C LEU A 162 -19.26 4.51 14.74
N GLU A 163 -19.96 5.13 15.71
CA GLU A 163 -19.67 6.49 16.14
C GLU A 163 -18.25 6.65 16.69
N THR A 164 -17.77 5.67 17.45
CA THR A 164 -16.39 5.67 17.96
C THR A 164 -15.38 5.58 16.81
N LEU A 165 -15.57 4.66 15.87
CA LEU A 165 -14.69 4.50 14.71
C LEU A 165 -14.71 5.74 13.80
N GLN A 166 -15.86 6.40 13.66
CA GLN A 166 -15.96 7.65 12.92
C GLN A 166 -15.22 8.79 13.64
N ARG A 167 -15.40 8.89 14.98
CA ARG A 167 -14.70 9.90 15.78
C ARG A 167 -13.19 9.73 15.77
N ASP A 168 -12.69 8.51 15.87
CA ASP A 168 -11.25 8.24 15.83
C ASP A 168 -10.65 8.50 14.44
N ARG A 169 -11.46 8.40 13.40
CA ARG A 169 -11.02 8.62 12.01
C ARG A 169 -11.12 10.06 11.55
N PHE A 170 -12.10 10.83 12.04
CA PHE A 170 -12.41 12.20 11.60
C PHE A 170 -12.35 13.25 12.73
N GLY A 171 -12.15 12.83 13.98
CA GLY A 171 -12.23 13.70 15.16
C GLY A 171 -10.97 14.52 15.47
N SER A 172 -9.95 14.53 14.62
CA SER A 172 -8.73 15.33 14.82
C SER A 172 -8.75 16.67 14.07
N GLU A 173 -9.84 17.04 13.40
CA GLU A 173 -9.91 18.28 12.60
C GLU A 173 -10.71 19.44 13.24
N GLU A 174 -11.30 19.29 14.44
CA GLU A 174 -12.08 20.36 15.07
C GLU A 174 -11.50 20.88 16.40
N GLU A 175 -10.22 21.14 16.49
CA GLU A 175 -9.69 21.99 17.56
C GLU A 175 -8.65 23.01 17.06
N GLY A 176 -8.98 23.65 15.95
CA GLY A 176 -8.39 24.92 15.56
C GLY A 176 -9.28 26.08 16.03
N VAL A 177 -9.35 26.31 17.33
CA VAL A 177 -9.94 27.53 17.86
C VAL A 177 -9.14 28.72 17.30
N LEU A 178 -9.80 29.45 16.40
CA LEU A 178 -9.37 30.77 15.98
C LEU A 178 -9.42 31.69 17.23
N ASP A 179 -8.25 32.01 17.81
CA ASP A 179 -8.14 33.10 18.77
C ASP A 179 -8.67 34.39 18.12
N PRO A 180 -9.55 35.12 18.79
CA PRO A 180 -10.04 36.41 18.27
C PRO A 180 -8.88 37.41 18.23
N VAL A 181 -8.65 37.98 17.05
CA VAL A 181 -7.72 39.10 16.83
C VAL A 181 -8.14 40.24 17.75
N PRO A 182 -7.26 40.77 18.60
CA PRO A 182 -7.58 41.97 19.38
C PRO A 182 -7.73 43.15 18.44
N ALA A 183 -8.85 43.86 18.60
CA ALA A 183 -9.11 45.12 17.93
C ALA A 183 -8.28 46.24 18.64
N ASP A 184 -7.42 46.89 17.88
CA ASP A 184 -6.88 48.24 18.17
C ASP A 184 -7.50 49.24 17.19
#